data_5f7704acc86aa64ba73fd0b2694660d9
#
_entry.id   5f7704acc86aa64ba73fd0b2694660d9
#
_cell.length_a   1.000
_cell.length_b   1.000
_cell.length_c   1.000
_cell.angle_alpha   90.00
_cell.angle_beta   90.00
_cell.angle_gamma   90.00
#
_symmetry.space_group_name_H-M   'P 1'
#
loop_
_entity.id
_entity.type
_entity.pdbx_description
1 polymer ?
#
loop_
_entity_poly.entity_id
_entity_poly.type
_entity_poly.pdbx_seq_one_letter_code
_entity_poly.pdbx_strand_id
1 'polypeptide(L)'
;IVYRVKLLRQRHDELVEQLRKRERDMEAAATARKYRKIAGICRLIKPKYEYTGEVYSIVVPSGVRDIMREGDALSHCVGKSDRYWERIEQQEAYILFLRKTAEIDKPYYTLEVEPNGTIRQKRTYFDRQNEDLKDAEQFLKEWQKVVSERLTESDREKAEKSKVLRLQEFEQLRQDDIR
;
A
#
# COMPACT_ATOMS: atom_id res chain seq x y z
N ILE A 1 7.01 -20.06 -42.17
CA ILE A 1 7.63 -20.68 -40.98
C ILE A 1 7.82 -19.60 -39.90
N VAL A 2 8.45 -18.46 -40.20
CA VAL A 2 8.69 -17.36 -39.26
C VAL A 2 7.39 -16.80 -38.67
N TYR A 3 6.35 -16.67 -39.50
CA TYR A 3 5.03 -16.21 -39.04
C TYR A 3 4.37 -17.18 -38.06
N ARG A 4 4.43 -18.49 -38.32
CA ARG A 4 3.91 -19.52 -37.42
C ARG A 4 4.65 -19.55 -36.07
N VAL A 5 5.97 -19.35 -36.07
CA VAL A 5 6.78 -19.28 -34.84
C VAL A 5 6.40 -18.05 -34.00
N LYS A 6 6.16 -16.90 -34.63
CA LYS A 6 5.69 -15.69 -33.92
C LYS A 6 4.32 -15.92 -33.28
N LEU A 7 3.38 -16.52 -34.00
CA LEU A 7 2.05 -16.84 -33.44
C LEU A 7 2.11 -17.82 -32.29
N LEU A 8 2.98 -18.83 -32.35
CA LEU A 8 3.16 -19.78 -31.26
C LEU A 8 3.76 -19.13 -30.02
N ARG A 9 4.74 -18.25 -30.18
CA ARG A 9 5.31 -17.45 -29.07
C ARG A 9 4.26 -16.55 -28.44
N GLN A 10 3.53 -15.81 -29.26
CA GLN A 10 2.48 -14.92 -28.77
C GLN A 10 1.43 -15.69 -27.96
N ARG A 11 0.98 -16.84 -28.47
CA ARG A 11 0.00 -17.67 -27.77
C ARG A 11 0.56 -18.30 -26.49
N HIS A 12 1.82 -18.68 -26.50
CA HIS A 12 2.52 -19.14 -25.30
C HIS A 12 2.58 -18.04 -24.23
N ASP A 13 2.96 -16.82 -24.62
CA ASP A 13 3.07 -15.69 -23.72
C ASP A 13 1.71 -15.29 -23.13
N GLU A 14 0.65 -15.32 -23.93
CA GLU A 14 -0.73 -15.10 -23.50
C GLU A 14 -1.17 -16.15 -22.45
N LEU A 15 -0.86 -17.42 -22.68
CA LEU A 15 -1.19 -18.50 -21.75
C LEU A 15 -0.42 -18.39 -20.45
N VAL A 16 0.87 -18.06 -20.51
CA VAL A 16 1.71 -17.84 -19.34
C VAL A 16 1.17 -16.67 -18.51
N GLU A 17 0.77 -15.56 -19.15
CA GLU A 17 0.20 -14.42 -18.46
C GLU A 17 -1.17 -14.75 -17.82
N GLN A 18 -2.02 -15.52 -18.48
CA GLN A 18 -3.28 -16.00 -17.91
C GLN A 18 -3.05 -16.88 -16.67
N LEU A 19 -2.07 -17.77 -16.70
CA LEU A 19 -1.73 -18.62 -15.56
C LEU A 19 -1.20 -17.78 -14.38
N ARG A 20 -0.31 -16.84 -14.64
CA ARG A 20 0.20 -15.90 -13.61
C ARG A 20 -0.93 -15.09 -12.98
N LYS A 21 -1.86 -14.60 -13.80
CA LYS A 21 -3.03 -13.87 -13.30
C LYS A 21 -3.90 -14.74 -12.39
N ARG A 22 -4.15 -15.98 -12.77
CA ARG A 22 -4.90 -16.94 -11.93
C ARG A 22 -4.20 -17.21 -10.60
N GLU A 23 -2.90 -17.42 -10.64
CA GLU A 23 -2.11 -17.65 -9.42
C GLU A 23 -2.17 -16.44 -8.49
N ARG A 24 -2.02 -15.21 -9.01
CA ARG A 24 -2.16 -13.97 -8.24
C ARG A 24 -3.55 -13.82 -7.64
N ASP A 25 -4.60 -14.10 -8.42
CA ASP A 25 -5.98 -14.03 -7.94
C ASP A 25 -6.26 -15.07 -6.84
N MET A 26 -5.72 -16.28 -6.96
CA MET A 26 -5.84 -17.33 -5.94
C MET A 26 -5.06 -16.96 -4.66
N GLU A 27 -3.87 -16.43 -4.79
CA GLU A 27 -3.06 -15.95 -3.67
C GLU A 27 -3.76 -14.79 -2.94
N ALA A 28 -4.28 -13.82 -3.68
CA ALA A 28 -5.05 -12.71 -3.12
C ALA A 28 -6.30 -13.18 -2.38
N ALA A 29 -7.03 -14.15 -2.94
CA ALA A 29 -8.19 -14.74 -2.29
C ALA A 29 -7.82 -15.51 -1.00
N ALA A 30 -6.73 -16.26 -1.02
CA ALA A 30 -6.23 -16.98 0.15
C ALA A 30 -5.77 -16.03 1.26
N THR A 31 -5.05 -14.96 0.90
CA THR A 31 -4.59 -13.92 1.83
C THR A 31 -5.78 -13.16 2.42
N ALA A 32 -6.78 -12.81 1.62
CA ALA A 32 -8.00 -12.16 2.09
C ALA A 32 -8.79 -13.04 3.09
N ARG A 33 -8.79 -14.35 2.88
CA ARG A 33 -9.40 -15.30 3.85
C ARG A 33 -8.62 -15.41 5.14
N LYS A 34 -7.29 -15.42 5.07
CA LYS A 34 -6.41 -15.45 6.25
C LYS A 34 -6.55 -14.19 7.09
N TYR A 35 -6.62 -13.02 6.44
CA TYR A 35 -6.71 -11.71 7.08
C TYR A 35 -8.10 -11.07 6.87
N ARG A 36 -9.11 -11.70 7.42
CA ARG A 36 -10.53 -11.36 7.19
C ARG A 36 -10.94 -9.97 7.67
N LYS A 37 -10.21 -9.38 8.62
CA LYS A 37 -10.55 -8.08 9.19
C LYS A 37 -10.16 -6.92 8.27
N ILE A 38 -9.22 -7.11 7.35
CA ILE A 38 -8.65 -6.03 6.54
C ILE A 38 -9.71 -5.28 5.72
N ALA A 39 -10.61 -5.99 5.04
CA ALA A 39 -11.67 -5.33 4.26
C ALA A 39 -12.57 -4.43 5.11
N GLY A 40 -12.91 -4.88 6.32
CA GLY A 40 -13.67 -4.09 7.30
C GLY A 40 -12.90 -2.86 7.79
N ILE A 41 -11.61 -3.04 8.07
CA ILE A 41 -10.71 -1.94 8.47
C ILE A 41 -10.59 -0.91 7.35
N CYS A 42 -10.41 -1.33 6.10
CA CYS A 42 -10.37 -0.42 4.96
C CYS A 42 -11.64 0.42 4.84
N ARG A 43 -12.81 -0.19 5.02
CA ARG A 43 -14.08 0.56 5.05
C ARG A 43 -14.17 1.54 6.23
N LEU A 44 -13.69 1.14 7.39
CA LEU A 44 -13.69 1.96 8.60
C LEU A 44 -12.80 3.20 8.46
N ILE A 45 -11.62 3.04 7.88
CA ILE A 45 -10.63 4.12 7.75
C ILE A 45 -10.88 5.04 6.55
N LYS A 46 -11.63 4.59 5.55
CA LYS A 46 -11.86 5.36 4.31
C LYS A 46 -12.33 6.79 4.55
N PRO A 47 -13.37 7.06 5.37
CA PRO A 47 -13.83 8.42 5.62
C PRO A 47 -12.79 9.34 6.28
N LYS A 48 -11.82 8.76 6.98
CA LYS A 48 -10.80 9.50 7.73
C LYS A 48 -9.58 9.86 6.88
N TYR A 49 -9.15 8.93 6.01
CA TYR A 49 -7.87 9.05 5.29
C TYR A 49 -8.02 9.35 3.81
N GLU A 50 -9.15 9.03 3.18
CA GLU A 50 -9.35 9.33 1.77
C GLU A 50 -9.52 10.84 1.56
N TYR A 51 -8.82 11.37 0.59
CA TYR A 51 -8.83 12.80 0.29
C TYR A 51 -8.54 13.05 -1.19
N THR A 52 -9.40 13.80 -1.84
CA THR A 52 -9.24 14.18 -3.25
C THR A 52 -8.81 15.65 -3.33
N GLY A 53 -7.57 15.87 -3.76
CA GLY A 53 -7.06 17.19 -4.10
C GLY A 53 -7.15 17.48 -5.59
N GLU A 54 -6.78 18.68 -5.98
CA GLU A 54 -6.80 19.11 -7.39
C GLU A 54 -5.76 18.35 -8.22
N VAL A 55 -4.53 18.22 -7.72
CA VAL A 55 -3.40 17.61 -8.44
C VAL A 55 -3.14 16.18 -7.93
N TYR A 56 -3.21 15.97 -6.64
CA TYR A 56 -2.99 14.69 -5.98
C TYR A 56 -4.18 14.25 -5.15
N SER A 57 -4.30 12.95 -4.95
CA SER A 57 -5.33 12.33 -4.11
C SER A 57 -4.74 11.21 -3.27
N ILE A 58 -5.34 10.97 -2.10
CA ILE A 58 -5.09 9.78 -1.30
C ILE A 58 -6.30 8.86 -1.45
N VAL A 59 -6.04 7.63 -1.88
CA VAL A 59 -7.04 6.57 -2.07
C VAL A 59 -6.83 5.48 -1.03
N VAL A 60 -7.91 5.09 -0.37
CA VAL A 60 -7.92 3.97 0.56
C VAL A 60 -8.28 2.70 -0.22
N PRO A 61 -7.46 1.63 -0.16
CA PRO A 61 -7.77 0.37 -0.83
C PRO A 61 -9.04 -0.26 -0.26
N SER A 62 -9.74 -1.05 -1.06
CA SER A 62 -10.93 -1.77 -0.60
C SER A 62 -10.60 -3.02 0.21
N GLY A 63 -9.38 -3.52 0.12
CA GLY A 63 -8.91 -4.69 0.84
C GLY A 63 -7.61 -5.26 0.28
N VAL A 64 -7.35 -6.52 0.62
CA VAL A 64 -6.11 -7.24 0.26
C VAL A 64 -5.84 -7.25 -1.24
N ARG A 65 -6.86 -7.47 -2.06
CA ARG A 65 -6.70 -7.56 -3.53
C ARG A 65 -6.15 -6.27 -4.13
N ASP A 66 -6.63 -5.12 -3.68
CA ASP A 66 -6.16 -3.83 -4.19
C ASP A 66 -4.71 -3.59 -3.81
N ILE A 67 -4.33 -3.93 -2.58
CA ILE A 67 -2.96 -3.78 -2.08
C ILE A 67 -2.00 -4.69 -2.86
N MET A 68 -2.38 -5.95 -3.08
CA MET A 68 -1.55 -6.89 -3.85
C MET A 68 -1.42 -6.47 -5.31
N ARG A 69 -2.49 -5.99 -5.92
CA ARG A 69 -2.49 -5.46 -7.30
C ARG A 69 -1.56 -4.26 -7.42
N GLU A 70 -1.58 -3.37 -6.45
CA GLU A 70 -0.68 -2.21 -6.39
C GLU A 70 0.78 -2.65 -6.31
N GLY A 71 1.09 -3.61 -5.41
CA GLY A 71 2.43 -4.17 -5.28
C GLY A 71 2.93 -4.80 -6.56
N ASP A 72 2.09 -5.55 -7.25
CA ASP A 72 2.43 -6.16 -8.55
C ASP A 72 2.64 -5.10 -9.63
N ALA A 73 1.77 -4.10 -9.72
CA ALA A 73 1.85 -3.04 -10.72
C ALA A 73 3.12 -2.18 -10.57
N LEU A 74 3.55 -1.91 -9.34
CA LEU A 74 4.75 -1.13 -9.04
C LEU A 74 5.99 -1.99 -8.83
N SER A 75 5.89 -3.32 -8.93
CA SER A 75 7.00 -4.26 -8.71
C SER A 75 7.74 -4.02 -7.40
N HIS A 76 6.99 -3.76 -6.33
CA HIS A 76 7.55 -3.59 -4.99
C HIS A 76 7.03 -4.65 -4.02
N CYS A 77 7.61 -4.70 -2.80
CA CYS A 77 7.38 -5.78 -1.84
C CYS A 77 6.13 -5.59 -0.96
N VAL A 78 5.40 -4.49 -1.07
CA VAL A 78 4.17 -4.29 -0.29
C VAL A 78 3.17 -5.40 -0.61
N GLY A 79 2.68 -6.06 0.44
CA GLY A 79 1.77 -7.19 0.30
C GLY A 79 2.43 -8.55 0.08
N LYS A 80 3.76 -8.62 0.00
CA LYS A 80 4.51 -9.88 -0.12
C LYS A 80 4.96 -10.48 1.21
N SER A 81 4.75 -9.76 2.31
CA SER A 81 5.09 -10.20 3.66
C SER A 81 3.86 -10.19 4.55
N ASP A 82 3.70 -11.24 5.36
CA ASP A 82 2.64 -11.33 6.37
C ASP A 82 2.67 -10.15 7.34
N ARG A 83 3.82 -9.56 7.57
CA ARG A 83 4.00 -8.42 8.45
C ARG A 83 3.16 -7.20 8.07
N TYR A 84 2.97 -6.91 6.79
CA TYR A 84 2.07 -5.83 6.34
C TYR A 84 0.62 -6.11 6.71
N TRP A 85 0.17 -7.34 6.51
CA TRP A 85 -1.20 -7.75 6.82
C TRP A 85 -1.49 -7.73 8.32
N GLU A 86 -0.56 -8.23 9.12
CA GLU A 86 -0.65 -8.21 10.58
C GLU A 86 -0.73 -6.79 11.13
N ARG A 87 0.09 -5.87 10.63
CA ARG A 87 0.04 -4.46 11.02
C ARG A 87 -1.30 -3.81 10.71
N ILE A 88 -1.89 -4.13 9.56
CA ILE A 88 -3.21 -3.61 9.20
C ILE A 88 -4.28 -4.18 10.13
N GLU A 89 -4.29 -5.48 10.37
CA GLU A 89 -5.28 -6.11 11.27
C GLU A 89 -5.20 -5.59 12.70
N GLN A 90 -4.01 -5.32 13.17
CA GLN A 90 -3.76 -4.73 14.50
C GLN A 90 -3.97 -3.20 14.53
N GLN A 91 -4.24 -2.62 13.38
CA GLN A 91 -4.35 -1.16 13.19
C GLN A 91 -3.11 -0.41 13.69
N GLU A 92 -1.95 -1.00 13.49
CA GLU A 92 -0.65 -0.37 13.72
C GLU A 92 -0.25 0.54 12.58
N ALA A 93 -0.49 0.10 11.34
CA ALA A 93 -0.24 0.89 10.14
C ALA A 93 -1.24 0.50 9.05
N TYR A 94 -1.49 1.43 8.15
CA TYR A 94 -2.38 1.25 7.01
C TYR A 94 -1.60 1.42 5.70
N ILE A 95 -2.05 0.75 4.66
CA ILE A 95 -1.55 0.96 3.30
C ILE A 95 -2.54 1.84 2.55
N LEU A 96 -2.06 2.97 2.06
CA LEU A 96 -2.81 3.94 1.27
C LEU A 96 -2.10 4.19 -0.06
N PHE A 97 -2.82 4.72 -1.04
CA PHE A 97 -2.28 5.03 -2.34
C PHE A 97 -2.27 6.53 -2.60
N LEU A 98 -1.10 7.07 -2.90
CA LEU A 98 -0.97 8.41 -3.47
C LEU A 98 -1.19 8.28 -4.99
N ARG A 99 -2.09 9.08 -5.52
CA ARG A 99 -2.45 9.13 -6.93
C ARG A 99 -2.29 10.54 -7.48
N LYS A 100 -2.04 10.64 -8.77
CA LYS A 100 -2.32 11.88 -9.51
C LYS A 100 -3.82 11.92 -9.77
N THR A 101 -4.48 13.01 -9.42
CA THR A 101 -5.96 13.10 -9.53
C THR A 101 -6.44 12.91 -10.96
N ALA A 102 -5.70 13.41 -11.95
CA ALA A 102 -6.00 13.22 -13.37
C ALA A 102 -5.84 11.78 -13.87
N GLU A 103 -5.12 10.93 -13.12
CA GLU A 103 -4.84 9.53 -13.43
C GLU A 103 -5.14 8.66 -12.20
N ILE A 104 -6.34 8.82 -11.63
CA ILE A 104 -6.71 8.25 -10.31
C ILE A 104 -6.59 6.71 -10.24
N ASP A 105 -6.78 6.03 -11.35
CA ASP A 105 -6.71 4.56 -11.43
C ASP A 105 -5.29 4.04 -11.69
N LYS A 106 -4.35 4.93 -11.95
CA LYS A 106 -2.97 4.55 -12.25
C LYS A 106 -2.12 4.51 -10.98
N PRO A 107 -1.47 3.39 -10.66
CA PRO A 107 -0.52 3.31 -9.56
C PRO A 107 0.58 4.37 -9.65
N TYR A 108 0.86 5.04 -8.54
CA TYR A 108 1.88 6.07 -8.46
C TYR A 108 2.81 5.85 -7.26
N TYR A 109 2.31 6.07 -6.04
CA TYR A 109 3.05 5.75 -4.80
C TYR A 109 2.18 4.96 -3.84
N THR A 110 2.78 3.98 -3.17
CA THR A 110 2.20 3.27 -2.03
C THR A 110 2.76 3.87 -0.75
N LEU A 111 1.88 4.18 0.19
CA LEU A 111 2.21 4.76 1.48
C LEU A 111 1.92 3.76 2.59
N GLU A 112 2.86 3.59 3.52
CA GLU A 112 2.59 2.96 4.82
C GLU A 112 2.41 4.08 5.85
N VAL A 113 1.24 4.12 6.49
CA VAL A 113 0.78 5.25 7.29
C VAL A 113 0.35 4.79 8.68
N GLU A 114 0.81 5.48 9.71
CA GLU A 114 0.34 5.28 11.09
C GLU A 114 -1.05 5.88 11.29
N PRO A 115 -1.79 5.46 12.33
CA PRO A 115 -3.15 5.95 12.57
C PRO A 115 -3.31 7.47 12.73
N ASN A 116 -2.25 8.20 13.05
CA ASN A 116 -2.26 9.67 13.11
C ASN A 116 -1.93 10.37 11.78
N GLY A 117 -1.69 9.61 10.71
CA GLY A 117 -1.28 10.16 9.41
C GLY A 117 0.22 10.27 9.20
N THR A 118 1.05 9.87 10.18
CA THR A 118 2.50 9.81 10.01
C THR A 118 2.86 8.79 8.95
N ILE A 119 3.63 9.19 7.95
CA ILE A 119 4.01 8.34 6.83
C ILE A 119 5.33 7.64 7.17
N ARG A 120 5.31 6.32 7.29
CA ARG A 120 6.49 5.49 7.54
C ARG A 120 7.31 5.26 6.28
N GLN A 121 6.62 4.98 5.15
CA GLN A 121 7.24 4.66 3.88
C GLN A 121 6.43 5.25 2.71
N LYS A 122 7.17 5.65 1.68
CA LYS A 122 6.66 6.07 0.38
C LYS A 122 7.45 5.34 -0.70
N ARG A 123 6.80 4.49 -1.48
CA ARG A 123 7.46 3.65 -2.48
C ARG A 123 6.70 3.67 -3.81
N THR A 124 7.45 3.79 -4.88
CA THR A 124 6.99 3.63 -6.25
C THR A 124 7.67 2.41 -6.89
N TYR A 125 7.83 2.38 -8.20
CA TYR A 125 8.43 1.26 -8.91
C TYR A 125 9.73 0.76 -8.28
N PHE A 126 9.83 -0.56 -8.11
CA PHE A 126 11.01 -1.23 -7.57
C PHE A 126 11.44 -0.74 -6.18
N ASP A 127 10.48 -0.45 -5.31
CA ASP A 127 10.69 0.08 -3.95
C ASP A 127 11.47 1.42 -3.91
N ARG A 128 11.43 2.17 -5.00
CA ARG A 128 12.14 3.45 -5.13
C ARG A 128 11.33 4.62 -4.59
N GLN A 129 12.03 5.71 -4.36
CA GLN A 129 11.49 7.01 -4.06
C GLN A 129 12.20 8.01 -5.00
N ASN A 130 11.44 8.57 -5.93
CA ASN A 130 11.98 9.44 -6.98
C ASN A 130 11.86 10.92 -6.58
N GLU A 131 12.57 11.80 -7.30
CA GLU A 131 12.57 13.24 -7.03
C GLU A 131 11.21 13.91 -7.22
N ASP A 132 10.37 13.38 -8.10
CA ASP A 132 9.01 13.88 -8.35
C ASP A 132 8.11 13.86 -7.11
N LEU A 133 8.43 13.02 -6.12
CA LEU A 133 7.73 13.00 -4.85
C LEU A 133 7.81 14.33 -4.09
N LYS A 134 8.86 15.14 -4.34
CA LYS A 134 8.98 16.48 -3.75
C LYS A 134 7.82 17.40 -4.14
N ASP A 135 7.29 17.24 -5.34
CA ASP A 135 6.14 18.02 -5.81
C ASP A 135 4.86 17.70 -5.01
N ALA A 136 4.77 16.51 -4.44
CA ALA A 136 3.65 16.08 -3.61
C ALA A 136 3.81 16.37 -2.11
N GLU A 137 4.97 16.84 -1.65
CA GLU A 137 5.24 17.04 -0.20
C GLU A 137 4.27 18.01 0.45
N GLN A 138 3.97 19.12 -0.22
CA GLN A 138 3.02 20.11 0.30
C GLN A 138 1.61 19.52 0.42
N PHE A 139 1.17 18.79 -0.60
CA PHE A 139 -0.10 18.08 -0.57
C PHE A 139 -0.16 17.06 0.58
N LEU A 140 0.89 16.29 0.81
CA LEU A 140 0.94 15.31 1.90
C LEU A 140 0.84 15.98 3.27
N LYS A 141 1.47 17.14 3.46
CA LYS A 141 1.34 17.92 4.70
C LYS A 141 -0.08 18.44 4.91
N GLU A 142 -0.71 18.93 3.86
CA GLU A 142 -2.12 19.38 3.91
C GLU A 142 -3.05 18.21 4.22
N TRP A 143 -2.85 17.08 3.55
CA TRP A 143 -3.59 15.86 3.84
C TRP A 143 -3.45 15.41 5.30
N GLN A 144 -2.24 15.44 5.85
CA GLN A 144 -2.01 15.08 7.25
C GLN A 144 -2.77 15.99 8.23
N LYS A 145 -2.90 17.28 7.93
CA LYS A 145 -3.74 18.21 8.70
C LYS A 145 -5.22 17.82 8.63
N VAL A 146 -5.72 17.53 7.45
CA VAL A 146 -7.11 17.08 7.25
C VAL A 146 -7.38 15.80 8.03
N VAL A 147 -6.47 14.83 7.97
CA VAL A 147 -6.56 13.58 8.75
C VAL A 147 -6.62 13.88 10.24
N SER A 148 -5.75 14.74 10.75
CA SER A 148 -5.69 15.08 12.19
C SER A 148 -7.01 15.64 12.71
N GLU A 149 -7.77 16.37 11.89
CA GLU A 149 -9.08 16.90 12.24
C GLU A 149 -10.20 15.84 12.25
N ARG A 150 -10.00 14.74 11.54
CA ARG A 150 -10.98 13.65 11.40
C ARG A 150 -10.75 12.51 12.40
N LEU A 151 -9.64 12.50 13.12
CA LEU A 151 -9.30 11.43 14.06
C LEU A 151 -10.12 11.49 15.34
N THR A 152 -10.49 10.30 15.83
CA THR A 152 -11.09 10.11 17.15
C THR A 152 -10.01 9.90 18.21
N GLU A 153 -10.39 9.92 19.49
CA GLU A 153 -9.49 9.59 20.60
C GLU A 153 -8.94 8.17 20.48
N SER A 154 -9.78 7.22 20.06
CA SER A 154 -9.33 5.83 19.79
C SER A 154 -8.25 5.76 18.71
N ASP A 155 -8.33 6.58 17.67
CA ASP A 155 -7.29 6.65 16.63
C ASP A 155 -5.97 7.19 17.18
N ARG A 156 -6.03 8.18 18.08
CA ARG A 156 -4.85 8.74 18.75
C ARG A 156 -4.18 7.73 19.67
N GLU A 157 -4.96 6.96 20.42
CA GLU A 157 -4.44 5.86 21.25
C GLU A 157 -3.73 4.79 20.41
N LYS A 158 -4.32 4.41 19.27
CA LYS A 158 -3.69 3.49 18.31
C LYS A 158 -2.38 4.07 17.76
N ALA A 159 -2.34 5.35 17.47
CA ALA A 159 -1.15 6.03 16.98
C ALA A 159 -0.01 6.04 18.00
N GLU A 160 -0.30 6.25 19.28
CA GLU A 160 0.71 6.17 20.35
C GLU A 160 1.28 4.76 20.48
N LYS A 161 0.46 3.73 20.43
CA LYS A 161 0.91 2.33 20.39
C LYS A 161 1.77 2.04 19.17
N SER A 162 1.38 2.50 18.00
CA SER A 162 2.12 2.37 16.75
C SER A 162 3.50 3.02 16.84
N LYS A 163 3.58 4.20 17.40
CA LYS A 163 4.84 4.93 17.63
C LYS A 163 5.79 4.14 18.53
N VAL A 164 5.30 3.58 19.62
CA VAL A 164 6.10 2.76 20.55
C VAL A 164 6.65 1.53 19.83
N LEU A 165 5.80 0.81 19.07
CA LEU A 165 6.22 -0.36 18.31
C LEU A 165 7.28 -0.04 17.26
N ARG A 166 7.14 1.08 16.56
CA ARG A 166 8.14 1.55 15.59
C ARG A 166 9.48 1.84 16.26
N LEU A 167 9.48 2.52 17.41
CA LEU A 167 10.72 2.83 18.14
C LEU A 167 11.40 1.56 18.64
N GLN A 168 10.64 0.58 19.14
CA GLN A 168 11.17 -0.72 19.56
C GLN A 168 11.79 -1.47 18.38
N GLU A 169 11.18 -1.43 17.22
CA GLU A 169 11.70 -2.06 16.00
C GLU A 169 13.03 -1.44 15.55
N PHE A 170 13.12 -0.11 15.57
CA PHE A 170 14.38 0.59 15.27
C PHE A 170 15.50 0.23 16.27
N GLU A 171 15.18 0.14 17.56
CA GLU A 171 16.15 -0.24 18.58
C GLU A 171 16.65 -1.67 18.35
N GLN A 172 15.76 -2.60 18.01
CA GLN A 172 16.14 -3.98 17.71
C GLN A 172 17.05 -4.09 16.49
N LEU A 173 16.73 -3.39 15.41
CA LEU A 173 17.56 -3.35 14.21
C LEU A 173 18.96 -2.79 14.50
N ARG A 174 19.06 -1.75 15.30
CA ARG A 174 20.35 -1.20 15.74
C ARG A 174 21.19 -2.21 16.55
N GLN A 175 20.55 -2.99 17.42
CA GLN A 175 21.23 -4.02 18.19
C GLN A 175 21.70 -5.18 17.32
N ASP A 176 20.94 -5.54 16.29
CA ASP A 176 21.30 -6.61 15.36
C ASP A 176 22.45 -6.19 14.43
N ASP A 177 22.52 -4.91 14.04
CA ASP A 177 23.63 -4.36 13.22
C ASP A 177 24.97 -4.26 14.01
N ILE A 178 24.94 -4.29 15.33
CA ILE A 178 26.14 -4.24 16.19
C ILE A 178 26.74 -5.65 16.44
N ARG A 179 26.02 -6.73 16.14
CA ARG A 179 26.48 -8.12 16.26
C ARG A 179 27.16 -8.61 15.00
#